data_5f46738e1c7d2ac4f248a95f2751e28b
#
_entry.id   5f46738e1c7d2ac4f248a95f2751e28b
#
_cell.length_a   1.000
_cell.length_b   1.000
_cell.length_c   1.000
_cell.angle_alpha   90.00
_cell.angle_beta   90.00
_cell.angle_gamma   90.00
#
_symmetry.space_group_name_H-M   'P 1'
#
loop_
_entity.id
_entity.type
_entity.pdbx_description
1 polymer ?
#
loop_
_entity_poly.entity_id
_entity_poly.type
_entity_poly.pdbx_seq_one_letter_code
_entity_poly.pdbx_strand_id
1 'polypeptide(L)'
;MISKAIRCGALSSVLLTLLLMAFSLPSRSAPGLTESELKAVFLLRLPQFVSWPDNQSATIFCVTQTSELSALLQEIVAAEPRGREVRPLIADQINGCDVVFGAVTGKTSDLTLAQGVLWVSDQPGFARNGGMVELKRTGARMGLVINLPALESAGLRASSKLLQLSEVLGDLPSDA
;
A
#
# COMPACT_ATOMS: atom_id res chain seq x y z
N MET A 1 67.03 -22.51 40.97
CA MET A 1 66.67 -22.41 39.57
C MET A 1 65.24 -22.86 39.39
N ILE A 2 64.26 -22.07 39.85
CA ILE A 2 62.84 -22.31 39.58
C ILE A 2 62.20 -20.95 39.67
N SER A 3 61.77 -20.37 38.59
CA SER A 3 60.70 -19.33 38.52
C SER A 3 60.79 -18.50 37.27
N LYS A 4 60.25 -19.00 36.17
CA LYS A 4 59.95 -18.13 34.98
C LYS A 4 58.89 -18.69 34.03
N ALA A 5 58.00 -19.62 34.44
CA ALA A 5 57.09 -20.28 33.53
C ALA A 5 55.59 -19.99 33.74
N ILE A 6 55.17 -19.02 34.58
CA ILE A 6 53.73 -18.87 34.94
C ILE A 6 53.09 -17.53 34.47
N ARG A 7 53.78 -16.72 33.65
CA ARG A 7 53.23 -15.41 33.26
C ARG A 7 52.70 -15.29 31.82
N CYS A 8 52.81 -16.34 31.01
CA CYS A 8 52.39 -16.26 29.61
C CYS A 8 50.93 -16.72 29.34
N GLY A 9 50.34 -17.48 30.27
CA GLY A 9 48.98 -18.02 30.09
C GLY A 9 47.83 -17.03 30.38
N ALA A 10 48.06 -16.10 31.31
CA ALA A 10 47.00 -15.19 31.76
C ALA A 10 46.68 -14.04 30.73
N LEU A 11 47.72 -13.59 30.03
CA LEU A 11 47.57 -12.53 29.03
C LEU A 11 46.86 -13.00 27.75
N SER A 12 47.06 -14.30 27.39
CA SER A 12 46.39 -14.89 26.22
C SER A 12 44.92 -15.14 26.41
N SER A 13 44.49 -15.47 27.65
CA SER A 13 43.09 -15.71 27.98
C SER A 13 42.26 -14.40 28.02
N VAL A 14 42.86 -13.32 28.52
CA VAL A 14 42.19 -12.01 28.58
C VAL A 14 42.02 -11.39 27.19
N LEU A 15 42.99 -11.59 26.29
CA LEU A 15 42.92 -11.11 24.90
C LEU A 15 41.85 -11.85 24.10
N LEU A 16 41.65 -13.15 24.33
CA LEU A 16 40.64 -13.97 23.66
C LEU A 16 39.22 -13.61 24.12
N THR A 17 39.01 -13.27 25.41
CA THR A 17 37.72 -12.83 25.92
C THR A 17 37.34 -11.43 25.46
N LEU A 18 38.31 -10.53 25.30
CA LEU A 18 38.05 -9.18 24.75
C LEU A 18 37.68 -9.22 23.26
N LEU A 19 38.19 -10.16 22.49
CA LEU A 19 37.88 -10.33 21.08
C LEU A 19 36.47 -10.88 20.84
N LEU A 20 35.95 -11.70 21.75
CA LEU A 20 34.59 -12.24 21.68
C LEU A 20 33.49 -11.23 22.02
N MET A 21 33.78 -10.18 22.79
CA MET A 21 32.84 -9.13 23.11
C MET A 21 32.66 -8.07 22.00
N ALA A 22 33.58 -8.00 21.05
CA ALA A 22 33.51 -7.02 19.93
C ALA A 22 32.52 -7.42 18.82
N PHE A 23 31.96 -8.66 18.82
CA PHE A 23 31.07 -9.16 17.79
C PHE A 23 29.57 -9.05 18.10
N SER A 24 29.21 -8.42 19.23
CA SER A 24 27.80 -8.13 19.53
C SER A 24 27.32 -6.87 18.81
N LEU A 25 27.31 -6.89 17.47
CA LEU A 25 26.64 -5.86 16.69
C LEU A 25 25.13 -6.00 16.92
N PRO A 26 24.44 -4.97 17.44
CA PRO A 26 23.00 -5.02 17.52
C PRO A 26 22.46 -5.15 16.09
N SER A 27 21.78 -6.26 15.81
CA SER A 27 21.00 -6.41 14.58
C SER A 27 19.92 -5.32 14.56
N ARG A 28 20.19 -4.21 13.88
CA ARG A 28 19.15 -3.23 13.55
C ARG A 28 18.24 -3.92 12.55
N SER A 29 17.12 -4.42 13.03
CA SER A 29 16.00 -4.75 12.15
C SER A 29 15.64 -3.47 11.40
N ALA A 30 15.72 -3.50 10.07
CA ALA A 30 15.23 -2.37 9.27
C ALA A 30 13.76 -2.12 9.65
N PRO A 31 13.37 -0.87 9.94
CA PRO A 31 11.96 -0.58 10.21
C PRO A 31 11.15 -1.01 9.00
N GLY A 32 10.17 -1.88 9.22
CA GLY A 32 9.19 -2.24 8.20
C GLY A 32 8.38 -1.00 7.80
N LEU A 33 7.81 -1.02 6.60
CA LEU A 33 6.92 0.05 6.14
C LEU A 33 5.76 0.22 7.13
N THR A 34 5.42 1.45 7.42
CA THR A 34 4.21 1.81 8.17
C THR A 34 2.95 1.46 7.38
N GLU A 35 1.81 1.45 8.03
CA GLU A 35 0.54 1.20 7.35
C GLU A 35 0.24 2.26 6.29
N SER A 36 0.50 3.53 6.60
CA SER A 36 0.31 4.65 5.67
C SER A 36 1.22 4.53 4.45
N GLU A 37 2.48 4.12 4.64
CA GLU A 37 3.42 3.88 3.55
C GLU A 37 2.98 2.72 2.65
N LEU A 38 2.50 1.61 3.25
CA LEU A 38 1.94 0.51 2.48
C LEU A 38 0.73 0.95 1.66
N LYS A 39 -0.22 1.68 2.26
CA LYS A 39 -1.39 2.21 1.55
C LYS A 39 -0.98 3.13 0.41
N ALA A 40 -0.01 4.02 0.63
CA ALA A 40 0.51 4.90 -0.41
C ALA A 40 1.10 4.13 -1.60
N VAL A 41 1.91 3.10 -1.33
CA VAL A 41 2.46 2.23 -2.38
C VAL A 41 1.34 1.56 -3.18
N PHE A 42 0.33 1.00 -2.51
CA PHE A 42 -0.79 0.35 -3.20
C PHE A 42 -1.57 1.34 -4.05
N LEU A 43 -1.93 2.51 -3.51
CA LEU A 43 -2.68 3.54 -4.25
C LEU A 43 -1.93 4.03 -5.49
N LEU A 44 -0.64 4.27 -5.39
CA LEU A 44 0.17 4.75 -6.52
C LEU A 44 0.47 3.67 -7.58
N ARG A 45 0.41 2.38 -7.19
CA ARG A 45 0.67 1.25 -8.08
C ARG A 45 -0.59 0.65 -8.70
N LEU A 46 -1.70 0.67 -7.97
CA LEU A 46 -2.96 0.06 -8.38
C LEU A 46 -3.42 0.49 -9.79
N PRO A 47 -3.33 1.78 -10.18
CA PRO A 47 -3.72 2.22 -11.51
C PRO A 47 -2.98 1.54 -12.66
N GLN A 48 -1.76 1.06 -12.43
CA GLN A 48 -0.98 0.37 -13.48
C GLN A 48 -1.56 -1.01 -13.86
N PHE A 49 -2.49 -1.52 -13.05
CA PHE A 49 -3.15 -2.81 -13.23
C PHE A 49 -4.63 -2.67 -13.54
N VAL A 50 -5.10 -1.44 -13.75
CA VAL A 50 -6.48 -1.13 -14.13
C VAL A 50 -6.45 -0.43 -15.47
N SER A 51 -7.37 -0.79 -16.36
CA SER A 51 -7.55 -0.12 -17.64
C SER A 51 -8.77 0.80 -17.54
N TRP A 52 -8.60 2.04 -18.00
CA TRP A 52 -9.64 3.06 -18.08
C TRP A 52 -10.30 3.05 -19.46
N PRO A 53 -11.55 3.53 -19.57
CA PRO A 53 -12.14 3.85 -20.86
C PRO A 53 -11.20 4.78 -21.66
N ASP A 54 -11.20 4.65 -22.97
CA ASP A 54 -10.42 5.50 -23.90
C ASP A 54 -8.89 5.48 -23.67
N ASN A 55 -8.36 4.41 -23.06
CA ASN A 55 -6.92 4.25 -22.74
C ASN A 55 -6.32 5.43 -21.94
N GLN A 56 -7.13 6.12 -21.16
CA GLN A 56 -6.65 7.17 -20.25
C GLN A 56 -5.76 6.57 -19.16
N SER A 57 -4.87 7.38 -18.64
CA SER A 57 -4.04 7.03 -17.49
C SER A 57 -4.53 7.78 -16.26
N ALA A 58 -4.65 7.08 -15.14
CA ALA A 58 -4.98 7.74 -13.88
C ALA A 58 -3.86 8.68 -13.44
N THR A 59 -4.19 9.95 -13.33
CA THR A 59 -3.25 11.03 -12.96
C THR A 59 -3.68 11.78 -11.70
N ILE A 60 -4.99 11.88 -11.43
CA ILE A 60 -5.53 12.69 -10.35
C ILE A 60 -6.05 11.79 -9.23
N PHE A 61 -5.40 11.88 -8.06
CA PHE A 61 -5.73 11.14 -6.85
C PHE A 61 -6.44 12.06 -5.86
N CYS A 62 -7.69 11.79 -5.56
CA CYS A 62 -8.45 12.52 -4.55
C CYS A 62 -8.48 11.72 -3.24
N VAL A 63 -7.97 12.29 -2.16
CA VAL A 63 -7.77 11.60 -0.89
C VAL A 63 -8.39 12.40 0.25
N THR A 64 -8.99 11.72 1.23
CA THR A 64 -9.54 12.38 2.43
C THR A 64 -8.45 13.16 3.16
N GLN A 65 -8.65 14.45 3.38
CA GLN A 65 -7.64 15.41 3.87
C GLN A 65 -7.07 15.13 5.25
N THR A 66 -7.78 14.44 6.10
CA THR A 66 -7.44 14.27 7.52
C THR A 66 -6.53 13.09 7.82
N SER A 67 -5.92 12.48 6.80
CA SER A 67 -5.10 11.29 6.98
C SER A 67 -3.61 11.59 6.79
N GLU A 68 -2.76 10.98 7.62
CA GLU A 68 -1.31 10.87 7.43
C GLU A 68 -0.97 10.44 5.99
N LEU A 69 -1.79 9.55 5.42
CA LEU A 69 -1.68 9.07 4.05
C LEU A 69 -1.77 10.21 3.02
N SER A 70 -2.66 11.20 3.22
CA SER A 70 -2.78 12.33 2.30
C SER A 70 -1.48 13.16 2.24
N ALA A 71 -0.89 13.46 3.40
CA ALA A 71 0.39 14.18 3.47
C ALA A 71 1.52 13.39 2.80
N LEU A 72 1.60 12.08 3.09
CA LEU A 72 2.60 11.19 2.51
C LEU A 72 2.47 11.08 0.98
N LEU A 73 1.25 10.93 0.46
CA LEU A 73 1.02 10.89 -0.99
C LEU A 73 1.43 12.19 -1.68
N GLN A 74 1.11 13.34 -1.06
CA GLN A 74 1.53 14.65 -1.58
C GLN A 74 3.06 14.75 -1.62
N GLU A 75 3.76 14.33 -0.57
CA GLU A 75 5.22 14.32 -0.52
C GLU A 75 5.83 13.43 -1.61
N ILE A 76 5.35 12.19 -1.75
CA ILE A 76 5.84 11.24 -2.76
C ILE A 76 5.61 11.78 -4.17
N VAL A 77 4.42 12.31 -4.45
CA VAL A 77 4.09 12.84 -5.77
C VAL A 77 4.84 14.13 -6.06
N ALA A 78 5.09 14.98 -5.06
CA ALA A 78 5.91 16.18 -5.24
C ALA A 78 7.38 15.84 -5.57
N ALA A 79 7.92 14.78 -4.95
CA ALA A 79 9.28 14.31 -5.24
C ALA A 79 9.40 13.67 -6.65
N GLU A 80 8.36 12.92 -7.10
CA GLU A 80 8.32 12.29 -8.41
C GLU A 80 6.93 12.46 -9.06
N PRO A 81 6.65 13.61 -9.69
CA PRO A 81 5.30 13.90 -10.19
C PRO A 81 4.81 12.89 -11.24
N ARG A 82 5.64 12.54 -12.21
CA ARG A 82 5.29 11.62 -13.31
C ARG A 82 3.90 11.90 -13.93
N GLY A 83 3.48 13.15 -13.97
CA GLY A 83 2.15 13.58 -14.41
C GLY A 83 1.03 13.30 -13.41
N ARG A 84 1.33 12.96 -12.15
CA ARG A 84 0.34 12.71 -11.08
C ARG A 84 0.11 13.94 -10.23
N GLU A 85 -1.10 14.04 -9.69
CA GLU A 85 -1.53 15.11 -8.77
C GLU A 85 -2.34 14.51 -7.64
N VAL A 86 -2.12 15.00 -6.42
CA VAL A 86 -2.91 14.61 -5.24
C VAL A 86 -3.77 15.80 -4.82
N ARG A 87 -5.08 15.61 -4.77
CA ARG A 87 -6.06 16.62 -4.37
C ARG A 87 -6.82 16.18 -3.11
N PRO A 88 -7.32 17.13 -2.32
CA PRO A 88 -8.25 16.80 -1.26
C PRO A 88 -9.55 16.23 -1.83
N LEU A 89 -10.06 15.18 -1.22
CA LEU A 89 -11.40 14.68 -1.50
C LEU A 89 -12.43 15.60 -0.84
N ILE A 90 -13.23 16.26 -1.65
CA ILE A 90 -14.35 17.10 -1.22
C ILE A 90 -15.64 16.33 -1.52
N ALA A 91 -16.55 16.24 -0.55
CA ALA A 91 -17.65 15.29 -0.50
C ALA A 91 -18.49 15.19 -1.80
N ASP A 92 -18.72 16.29 -2.51
CA ASP A 92 -19.55 16.31 -3.73
C ASP A 92 -18.75 16.58 -5.01
N GLN A 93 -17.41 16.60 -4.93
CA GLN A 93 -16.54 16.97 -6.06
C GLN A 93 -15.59 15.83 -6.45
N ILE A 94 -16.15 14.68 -6.78
CA ILE A 94 -15.39 13.55 -7.34
C ILE A 94 -15.11 13.73 -8.85
N ASN A 95 -15.79 14.68 -9.48
CA ASN A 95 -15.59 15.00 -10.89
C ASN A 95 -14.17 15.53 -11.11
N GLY A 96 -13.43 14.87 -12.00
CA GLY A 96 -12.03 15.16 -12.27
C GLY A 96 -11.04 14.46 -11.34
N CYS A 97 -11.47 13.44 -10.59
CA CYS A 97 -10.63 12.47 -9.94
C CYS A 97 -10.56 11.19 -10.78
N ASP A 98 -9.40 10.61 -10.92
CA ASP A 98 -9.24 9.28 -11.55
C ASP A 98 -9.25 8.17 -10.48
N VAL A 99 -8.66 8.47 -9.34
CA VAL A 99 -8.63 7.57 -8.16
C VAL A 99 -9.16 8.34 -6.96
N VAL A 100 -10.12 7.75 -6.28
CA VAL A 100 -10.67 8.28 -5.02
C VAL A 100 -10.30 7.34 -3.89
N PHE A 101 -9.68 7.87 -2.83
CA PHE A 101 -9.44 7.13 -1.59
C PHE A 101 -10.12 7.83 -0.42
N GLY A 102 -10.99 7.10 0.27
CA GLY A 102 -11.65 7.62 1.46
C GLY A 102 -12.74 6.73 2.01
N ALA A 103 -13.23 7.16 3.17
CA ALA A 103 -14.42 6.59 3.78
C ALA A 103 -15.67 7.10 3.04
N VAL A 104 -16.55 6.17 2.72
CA VAL A 104 -17.87 6.52 2.20
C VAL A 104 -18.85 6.57 3.36
N THR A 105 -19.47 7.73 3.58
CA THR A 105 -20.57 7.89 4.53
C THR A 105 -21.88 7.50 3.83
N GLY A 106 -22.42 6.32 4.14
CA GLY A 106 -23.65 5.81 3.55
C GLY A 106 -23.48 4.40 2.96
N LYS A 107 -24.56 3.88 2.38
CA LYS A 107 -24.47 2.65 1.61
C LYS A 107 -23.77 2.95 0.30
N THR A 108 -22.75 2.17 -0.02
CA THR A 108 -21.99 2.31 -1.29
C THR A 108 -22.90 2.13 -2.51
N SER A 109 -24.03 1.43 -2.35
CA SER A 109 -25.09 1.30 -3.37
C SER A 109 -25.76 2.62 -3.75
N ASP A 110 -25.73 3.63 -2.86
CA ASP A 110 -26.33 4.95 -3.11
C ASP A 110 -25.34 5.88 -3.84
N LEU A 111 -24.08 5.48 -3.94
CA LEU A 111 -23.10 6.18 -4.75
C LEU A 111 -23.33 5.80 -6.20
N THR A 112 -23.80 6.73 -6.97
CA THR A 112 -23.72 6.65 -8.43
C THR A 112 -22.24 6.63 -8.75
N LEU A 113 -21.68 5.41 -8.96
CA LEU A 113 -20.27 5.22 -9.27
C LEU A 113 -19.97 6.01 -10.54
N ALA A 114 -19.21 7.08 -10.40
CA ALA A 114 -18.84 7.91 -11.53
C ALA A 114 -18.05 7.08 -12.53
N GLN A 115 -18.40 7.20 -13.81
CA GLN A 115 -17.69 6.50 -14.89
C GLN A 115 -16.22 6.91 -14.90
N GLY A 116 -15.34 5.93 -15.03
CA GLY A 116 -13.90 6.14 -15.10
C GLY A 116 -13.24 6.54 -13.78
N VAL A 117 -13.92 6.46 -12.64
CA VAL A 117 -13.34 6.75 -11.32
C VAL A 117 -13.13 5.47 -10.53
N LEU A 118 -11.88 5.20 -10.14
CA LEU A 118 -11.52 4.06 -9.30
C LEU A 118 -11.69 4.40 -7.82
N TRP A 119 -12.63 3.75 -7.15
CA TRP A 119 -12.89 3.94 -5.73
C TRP A 119 -12.15 2.91 -4.89
N VAL A 120 -11.32 3.40 -3.98
CA VAL A 120 -10.51 2.61 -3.06
C VAL A 120 -10.79 3.04 -1.62
N SER A 121 -10.93 2.09 -0.71
CA SER A 121 -11.08 2.37 0.71
C SER A 121 -10.37 1.31 1.55
N ASP A 122 -9.99 1.66 2.77
CA ASP A 122 -9.49 0.74 3.78
C ASP A 122 -10.56 0.36 4.81
N GLN A 123 -11.82 0.79 4.59
CA GLN A 123 -12.93 0.39 5.44
C GLN A 123 -13.22 -1.10 5.28
N PRO A 124 -13.26 -1.87 6.40
CA PRO A 124 -13.62 -3.28 6.34
C PRO A 124 -15.00 -3.50 5.71
N GLY A 125 -15.07 -4.39 4.73
CA GLY A 125 -16.30 -4.71 4.01
C GLY A 125 -16.66 -3.73 2.90
N PHE A 126 -15.85 -2.74 2.61
CA PHE A 126 -16.12 -1.75 1.55
C PHE A 126 -16.46 -2.40 0.21
N ALA A 127 -15.64 -3.35 -0.25
CA ALA A 127 -15.88 -4.04 -1.51
C ALA A 127 -17.16 -4.90 -1.46
N ARG A 128 -17.44 -5.54 -0.33
CA ARG A 128 -18.66 -6.37 -0.14
C ARG A 128 -19.94 -5.54 -0.09
N ASN A 129 -19.82 -4.28 0.31
CA ASN A 129 -20.95 -3.33 0.37
C ASN A 129 -21.10 -2.49 -0.92
N GLY A 130 -20.50 -2.92 -2.03
CA GLY A 130 -20.66 -2.29 -3.34
C GLY A 130 -19.52 -1.35 -3.75
N GLY A 131 -18.49 -1.16 -2.92
CA GLY A 131 -17.27 -0.45 -3.32
C GLY A 131 -16.43 -1.26 -4.31
N MET A 132 -15.46 -0.63 -4.97
CA MET A 132 -14.67 -1.30 -6.02
C MET A 132 -13.46 -2.05 -5.46
N VAL A 133 -12.62 -1.37 -4.68
CA VAL A 133 -11.36 -1.94 -4.16
C VAL A 133 -11.22 -1.64 -2.67
N GLU A 134 -11.04 -2.68 -1.88
CA GLU A 134 -10.76 -2.58 -0.45
C GLU A 134 -9.31 -2.93 -0.17
N LEU A 135 -8.58 -2.06 0.54
CA LEU A 135 -7.28 -2.36 1.10
C LEU A 135 -7.47 -3.09 2.43
N LYS A 136 -7.24 -4.41 2.42
CA LYS A 136 -7.45 -5.29 3.57
C LYS A 136 -6.13 -5.58 4.28
N ARG A 137 -6.02 -5.13 5.53
CA ARG A 137 -4.86 -5.48 6.35
C ARG A 137 -5.05 -6.85 7.02
N THR A 138 -4.04 -7.70 6.91
CA THR A 138 -3.97 -9.00 7.60
C THR A 138 -2.61 -9.14 8.28
N GLY A 139 -2.55 -8.81 9.57
CA GLY A 139 -1.30 -8.73 10.32
C GLY A 139 -0.38 -7.64 9.74
N ALA A 140 0.83 -8.03 9.32
CA ALA A 140 1.81 -7.13 8.70
C ALA A 140 1.64 -6.99 7.18
N ARG A 141 0.67 -7.67 6.57
CA ARG A 141 0.46 -7.68 5.12
C ARG A 141 -0.74 -6.83 4.73
N MET A 142 -0.64 -6.19 3.58
CA MET A 142 -1.75 -5.52 2.90
C MET A 142 -2.18 -6.40 1.72
N GLY A 143 -3.47 -6.71 1.64
CA GLY A 143 -4.10 -7.39 0.53
C GLY A 143 -5.15 -6.51 -0.13
N LEU A 144 -5.74 -7.02 -1.20
CA LEU A 144 -6.80 -6.36 -1.94
C LEU A 144 -8.05 -7.25 -1.98
N VAL A 145 -9.21 -6.64 -1.81
CA VAL A 145 -10.50 -7.25 -2.17
C VAL A 145 -11.08 -6.42 -3.32
N ILE A 146 -11.39 -7.06 -4.42
CA ILE A 146 -11.89 -6.41 -5.64
C ILE A 146 -13.32 -6.86 -5.90
N ASN A 147 -14.23 -5.91 -5.98
CA ASN A 147 -15.59 -6.12 -6.46
C ASN A 147 -15.59 -5.89 -7.97
N LEU A 148 -15.51 -7.01 -8.71
CA LEU A 148 -15.40 -6.96 -10.17
C LEU A 148 -16.62 -6.33 -10.84
N PRO A 149 -17.88 -6.69 -10.49
CA PRO A 149 -19.06 -6.02 -11.03
C PRO A 149 -19.09 -4.52 -10.81
N ALA A 150 -18.67 -4.04 -9.61
CA ALA A 150 -18.63 -2.61 -9.32
C ALA A 150 -17.58 -1.88 -10.18
N LEU A 151 -16.44 -2.50 -10.38
CA LEU A 151 -15.35 -1.97 -11.21
C LEU A 151 -15.78 -1.89 -12.69
N GLU A 152 -16.38 -2.94 -13.21
CA GLU A 152 -16.87 -3.02 -14.60
C GLU A 152 -18.02 -2.05 -14.85
N SER A 153 -18.91 -1.84 -13.88
CA SER A 153 -20.01 -0.86 -13.99
C SER A 153 -19.52 0.58 -14.18
N ALA A 154 -18.32 0.89 -13.70
CA ALA A 154 -17.65 2.19 -13.93
C ALA A 154 -16.81 2.22 -15.23
N GLY A 155 -16.89 1.18 -16.06
CA GLY A 155 -16.11 1.06 -17.29
C GLY A 155 -14.63 0.72 -17.08
N LEU A 156 -14.25 0.35 -15.86
CA LEU A 156 -12.88 -0.03 -15.52
C LEU A 156 -12.67 -1.54 -15.66
N ARG A 157 -11.44 -1.95 -15.96
CA ARG A 157 -11.08 -3.36 -16.06
C ARG A 157 -9.80 -3.66 -15.27
N ALA A 158 -9.85 -4.68 -14.42
CA ALA A 158 -8.67 -5.18 -13.72
C ALA A 158 -7.86 -6.11 -14.62
N SER A 159 -6.53 -6.02 -14.57
CA SER A 159 -5.66 -6.99 -15.24
C SER A 159 -5.72 -8.35 -14.56
N SER A 160 -5.51 -9.43 -15.33
CA SER A 160 -5.43 -10.80 -14.77
C SER A 160 -4.41 -10.92 -13.64
N LYS A 161 -3.29 -10.20 -13.74
CA LYS A 161 -2.26 -10.18 -12.69
C LYS A 161 -2.78 -9.59 -11.38
N LEU A 162 -3.60 -8.54 -11.44
CA LEU A 162 -4.21 -7.94 -10.25
C LEU A 162 -5.21 -8.91 -9.62
N LEU A 163 -6.06 -9.53 -10.45
CA LEU A 163 -7.06 -10.49 -9.97
C LEU A 163 -6.44 -11.71 -9.30
N GLN A 164 -5.34 -12.24 -9.84
CA GLN A 164 -4.61 -13.38 -9.24
C GLN A 164 -4.02 -13.07 -7.85
N LEU A 165 -3.73 -11.81 -7.55
CA LEU A 165 -3.14 -11.37 -6.29
C LEU A 165 -4.17 -10.83 -5.28
N SER A 166 -5.46 -10.89 -5.63
CA SER A 166 -6.55 -10.29 -4.86
C SER A 166 -7.61 -11.30 -4.47
N GLU A 167 -8.37 -11.00 -3.43
CA GLU A 167 -9.66 -11.65 -3.19
C GLU A 167 -10.67 -11.00 -4.16
N VAL A 168 -11.30 -11.80 -5.02
CA VAL A 168 -12.23 -11.30 -6.04
C VAL A 168 -13.66 -11.60 -5.65
N LEU A 169 -14.53 -10.61 -5.71
CA LEU A 169 -15.98 -10.73 -5.56
C LEU A 169 -16.59 -10.61 -6.95
N GLY A 170 -17.46 -11.53 -7.29
CA GLY A 170 -18.05 -11.70 -8.63
C GLY A 170 -17.37 -12.81 -9.43
N ASP A 171 -17.92 -13.09 -10.61
CA ASP A 171 -17.38 -14.11 -11.50
C ASP A 171 -16.15 -13.61 -12.25
N LEU A 172 -15.10 -14.43 -12.28
CA LEU A 172 -13.91 -14.13 -13.07
C LEU A 172 -14.24 -14.20 -14.57
N PRO A 173 -13.66 -13.29 -15.40
CA PRO A 173 -13.77 -13.44 -16.84
C PRO A 173 -13.26 -14.80 -17.30
N SER A 174 -14.00 -15.45 -18.21
CA SER A 174 -13.68 -16.78 -18.71
C SER A 174 -12.35 -16.88 -19.47
N ASP A 175 -11.75 -15.73 -19.79
CA ASP A 175 -10.56 -15.61 -20.64
C ASP A 175 -9.31 -15.11 -19.87
N ALA A 176 -9.30 -15.25 -18.52
CA ALA A 176 -8.20 -14.76 -17.68
C ALA A 176 -7.10 -15.81 -17.47
#